data_b2a66be6954cf83645d17d2ea9f79a3e
#
_entry.id   b2a66be6954cf83645d17d2ea9f79a3e
#
_cell.length_a   1.000
_cell.length_b   1.000
_cell.length_c   1.000
_cell.angle_alpha   90.00
_cell.angle_beta   90.00
_cell.angle_gamma   90.00
#
_symmetry.space_group_name_H-M   'P 1'
#
loop_
_entity.id
_entity.type
_entity.pdbx_description
1 polymer ?
#
loop_
_entity_poly.entity_id
_entity_poly.type
_entity_poly.pdbx_seq_one_letter_code
_entity_poly.pdbx_strand_id
1 'polypeptide(L)'
;TIDALYAFTDCELPISPNCCVIYDDKPHFIGVSDVLRRSVQTTRSIIKAELEIQLAEVKEQLHFASLERIFIEERIYKDREYEDAESRQEVILHIFRRLEPWTERFLRPVTEEDVVRLFEIKMGRILKFNSHTADEQIAAYKEKMADIESKLANLTQITIEWYQSLRKKYGAAYPRHTVTVSYTHLRAHETSLHL
;
A
#
# COMPACT_ATOMS: atom_id res chain seq x y z
N THR A 1 -41.51 -38.85 -6.06
CA THR A 1 -41.48 -39.11 -4.61
C THR A 1 -40.46 -38.22 -3.88
N ILE A 2 -39.38 -37.78 -4.48
CA ILE A 2 -38.47 -36.78 -3.91
C ILE A 2 -39.18 -35.43 -3.80
N ASP A 3 -39.91 -35.04 -4.83
CA ASP A 3 -40.69 -33.81 -4.90
C ASP A 3 -41.74 -33.72 -3.78
N ALA A 4 -42.32 -34.88 -3.41
CA ALA A 4 -43.27 -34.97 -2.31
C ALA A 4 -42.60 -34.70 -0.95
N LEU A 5 -41.33 -35.09 -0.75
CA LEU A 5 -40.57 -34.75 0.47
C LEU A 5 -40.38 -33.25 0.58
N TYR A 6 -40.03 -32.55 -0.53
CA TYR A 6 -39.87 -31.11 -0.52
C TYR A 6 -41.22 -30.37 -0.35
N ALA A 7 -42.32 -30.93 -0.86
CA ALA A 7 -43.63 -30.30 -0.77
C ALA A 7 -44.34 -30.52 0.59
N PHE A 8 -44.10 -31.61 1.28
CA PHE A 8 -44.87 -32.03 2.46
C PHE A 8 -44.03 -32.21 3.73
N THR A 9 -42.76 -31.98 3.68
CA THR A 9 -41.87 -32.08 4.87
C THR A 9 -40.95 -30.86 4.99
N ASP A 10 -40.38 -30.64 6.16
CA ASP A 10 -39.44 -29.57 6.47
C ASP A 10 -37.99 -29.88 6.01
N CYS A 11 -37.82 -30.66 4.94
CA CYS A 11 -36.50 -30.96 4.38
C CYS A 11 -35.88 -29.77 3.60
N GLU A 12 -36.66 -28.73 3.34
CA GLU A 12 -36.22 -27.44 2.75
C GLU A 12 -36.56 -26.30 3.68
N LEU A 13 -35.58 -25.50 4.03
CA LEU A 13 -35.76 -24.27 4.78
C LEU A 13 -35.35 -23.05 3.94
N PRO A 14 -36.25 -22.08 3.72
CA PRO A 14 -35.90 -20.84 3.03
C PRO A 14 -35.01 -19.98 3.94
N ILE A 15 -33.81 -19.61 3.44
CA ILE A 15 -32.92 -18.69 4.11
C ILE A 15 -32.93 -17.38 3.36
N SER A 16 -33.48 -16.34 3.98
CA SER A 16 -33.46 -14.98 3.44
C SER A 16 -32.44 -14.12 4.20
N PRO A 17 -31.17 -14.07 3.74
CA PRO A 17 -30.14 -13.32 4.43
C PRO A 17 -30.43 -11.82 4.30
N ASN A 18 -30.47 -11.11 5.42
CA ASN A 18 -30.57 -9.65 5.48
C ASN A 18 -29.21 -9.11 5.94
N CYS A 19 -28.45 -8.55 4.97
CA CYS A 19 -27.12 -8.01 5.26
C CYS A 19 -27.23 -6.58 5.76
N CYS A 20 -27.01 -6.36 7.06
CA CYS A 20 -26.80 -5.04 7.63
C CYS A 20 -25.29 -4.81 7.76
N VAL A 21 -24.77 -3.79 7.08
CA VAL A 21 -23.36 -3.41 7.13
C VAL A 21 -23.24 -1.96 7.59
N ILE A 22 -22.17 -1.65 8.32
CA ILE A 22 -21.88 -0.29 8.77
C ILE A 22 -20.81 0.29 7.84
N TYR A 23 -21.12 1.42 7.20
CA TYR A 23 -20.17 2.24 6.49
C TYR A 23 -20.57 3.71 6.57
N ASP A 24 -19.58 4.59 6.46
CA ASP A 24 -19.76 6.04 6.69
C ASP A 24 -20.52 6.33 8.00
N ASP A 25 -20.19 5.55 9.06
CA ASP A 25 -20.76 5.61 10.40
C ASP A 25 -22.29 5.40 10.47
N LYS A 26 -22.88 4.78 9.45
CA LYS A 26 -24.32 4.51 9.37
C LYS A 26 -24.60 3.04 9.02
N PRO A 27 -25.67 2.45 9.55
CA PRO A 27 -26.11 1.11 9.15
C PRO A 27 -26.80 1.17 7.77
N HIS A 28 -26.43 0.24 6.90
CA HIS A 28 -27.01 0.06 5.58
C HIS A 28 -27.48 -1.37 5.37
N PHE A 29 -28.68 -1.52 4.85
CA PHE A 29 -29.25 -2.81 4.46
C PHE A 29 -29.04 -2.98 2.96
N ILE A 30 -28.10 -3.84 2.58
CA ILE A 30 -27.73 -4.05 1.18
C ILE A 30 -27.66 -5.54 0.85
N GLY A 31 -27.77 -5.86 -0.43
CA GLY A 31 -27.64 -7.25 -0.91
C GLY A 31 -26.21 -7.78 -0.84
N VAL A 32 -26.07 -9.11 -0.82
CA VAL A 32 -24.75 -9.78 -0.74
C VAL A 32 -23.81 -9.32 -1.86
N SER A 33 -24.34 -9.15 -3.09
CA SER A 33 -23.55 -8.65 -4.23
C SER A 33 -22.97 -7.26 -4.00
N ASP A 34 -23.72 -6.39 -3.32
CA ASP A 34 -23.28 -5.03 -3.03
C ASP A 34 -22.27 -5.00 -1.89
N VAL A 35 -22.41 -5.88 -0.89
CA VAL A 35 -21.39 -6.12 0.14
C VAL A 35 -20.08 -6.53 -0.51
N LEU A 36 -20.10 -7.48 -1.45
CA LEU A 36 -18.90 -7.95 -2.15
C LEU A 36 -18.27 -6.83 -3.01
N ARG A 37 -19.08 -6.09 -3.78
CA ARG A 37 -18.56 -4.96 -4.58
C ARG A 37 -17.89 -3.93 -3.69
N ARG A 38 -18.50 -3.59 -2.57
CA ARG A 38 -17.95 -2.64 -1.62
C ARG A 38 -16.67 -3.14 -0.98
N SER A 39 -16.63 -4.41 -0.57
CA SER A 39 -15.43 -5.05 -0.05
C SER A 39 -14.27 -4.96 -1.04
N VAL A 40 -14.51 -5.23 -2.33
CA VAL A 40 -13.50 -5.12 -3.38
C VAL A 40 -13.03 -3.66 -3.56
N GLN A 41 -13.96 -2.69 -3.54
CA GLN A 41 -13.60 -1.27 -3.64
C GLN A 41 -12.76 -0.81 -2.46
N THR A 42 -13.12 -1.22 -1.25
CA THR A 42 -12.35 -0.92 -0.02
C THR A 42 -10.97 -1.55 -0.08
N THR A 43 -10.87 -2.83 -0.46
CA THR A 43 -9.57 -3.50 -0.63
C THR A 43 -8.69 -2.78 -1.64
N ARG A 44 -9.26 -2.39 -2.79
CA ARG A 44 -8.51 -1.63 -3.80
C ARG A 44 -8.02 -0.28 -3.29
N SER A 45 -8.83 0.44 -2.51
CA SER A 45 -8.42 1.72 -1.94
C SER A 45 -7.34 1.55 -0.86
N ILE A 46 -7.39 0.49 -0.06
CA ILE A 46 -6.36 0.16 0.93
C ILE A 46 -5.04 -0.18 0.24
N ILE A 47 -5.05 -1.04 -0.78
CA ILE A 47 -3.85 -1.39 -1.55
C ILE A 47 -3.24 -0.13 -2.19
N LYS A 48 -4.09 0.77 -2.74
CA LYS A 48 -3.62 2.05 -3.27
C LYS A 48 -2.93 2.89 -2.21
N ALA A 49 -3.56 3.08 -1.06
CA ALA A 49 -2.99 3.87 0.04
C ALA A 49 -1.68 3.27 0.57
N GLU A 50 -1.59 1.95 0.67
CA GLU A 50 -0.37 1.25 1.06
C GLU A 50 0.77 1.52 0.06
N LEU A 51 0.49 1.40 -1.24
CA LEU A 51 1.49 1.68 -2.28
C LEU A 51 1.91 3.17 -2.30
N GLU A 52 0.99 4.10 -2.05
CA GLU A 52 1.29 5.53 -1.96
C GLU A 52 2.21 5.85 -0.76
N ILE A 53 1.99 5.19 0.39
CA ILE A 53 2.86 5.31 1.58
C ILE A 53 4.25 4.74 1.26
N GLN A 54 4.32 3.53 0.70
CA GLN A 54 5.58 2.91 0.30
C GLN A 54 6.36 3.78 -0.70
N LEU A 55 5.66 4.39 -1.66
CA LEU A 55 6.28 5.30 -2.63
C LEU A 55 6.87 6.53 -1.94
N ALA A 56 6.14 7.13 -0.99
CA ALA A 56 6.61 8.27 -0.23
C ALA A 56 7.87 7.91 0.60
N GLU A 57 7.86 6.76 1.27
CA GLU A 57 9.02 6.28 2.04
C GLU A 57 10.24 6.04 1.15
N VAL A 58 10.07 5.40 -0.01
CA VAL A 58 11.18 5.16 -0.95
C VAL A 58 11.72 6.48 -1.53
N LYS A 59 10.84 7.46 -1.82
CA LYS A 59 11.25 8.80 -2.27
C LYS A 59 12.08 9.52 -1.22
N GLU A 60 11.69 9.45 0.06
CA GLU A 60 12.45 10.02 1.17
C GLU A 60 13.81 9.32 1.35
N GLN A 61 13.85 8.00 1.25
CA GLN A 61 15.11 7.24 1.31
C GLN A 61 16.04 7.60 0.16
N LEU A 62 15.52 7.70 -1.06
CA LEU A 62 16.30 8.11 -2.24
C LEU A 62 16.82 9.54 -2.11
N HIS A 63 15.98 10.45 -1.64
CA HIS A 63 16.35 11.85 -1.42
C HIS A 63 17.50 11.95 -0.41
N PHE A 64 17.34 11.30 0.76
CA PHE A 64 18.36 11.32 1.79
C PHE A 64 19.67 10.62 1.36
N ALA A 65 19.60 9.49 0.67
CA ALA A 65 20.78 8.81 0.13
C ALA A 65 21.55 9.69 -0.87
N SER A 66 20.82 10.46 -1.68
CA SER A 66 21.43 11.42 -2.61
C SER A 66 22.11 12.59 -1.90
N LEU A 67 21.48 13.10 -0.83
CA LEU A 67 22.06 14.14 0.03
C LEU A 67 23.32 13.64 0.77
N GLU A 68 23.24 12.48 1.41
CA GLU A 68 24.36 11.86 2.12
C GLU A 68 25.55 11.63 1.19
N ARG A 69 25.30 11.15 -0.02
CA ARG A 69 26.32 10.97 -1.03
C ARG A 69 27.07 12.28 -1.33
N ILE A 70 26.34 13.33 -1.69
CA ILE A 70 26.96 14.63 -2.03
C ILE A 70 27.67 15.21 -0.83
N PHE A 71 27.07 15.17 0.37
CA PHE A 71 27.68 15.65 1.60
C PHE A 71 29.05 15.01 1.89
N ILE A 72 29.19 13.70 1.61
CA ILE A 72 30.43 12.96 1.84
C ILE A 72 31.42 13.12 0.69
N GLU A 73 30.97 13.04 -0.59
CA GLU A 73 31.84 13.18 -1.77
C GLU A 73 32.47 14.57 -1.86
N GLU A 74 31.67 15.62 -1.62
CA GLU A 74 32.14 17.02 -1.59
C GLU A 74 32.87 17.39 -0.31
N ARG A 75 32.98 16.43 0.65
CA ARG A 75 33.65 16.62 1.93
C ARG A 75 33.19 17.82 2.73
N ILE A 76 31.91 18.18 2.63
CA ILE A 76 31.32 19.34 3.31
C ILE A 76 31.63 19.35 4.81
N TYR A 77 31.72 18.17 5.43
CA TYR A 77 32.06 17.99 6.83
C TYR A 77 33.55 18.34 7.18
N LYS A 78 34.39 18.65 6.18
CA LYS A 78 35.81 19.07 6.35
C LYS A 78 36.04 20.54 5.99
N ASP A 79 35.00 21.26 5.63
CA ASP A 79 35.13 22.68 5.34
C ASP A 79 35.49 23.42 6.63
N ARG A 80 36.38 24.43 6.58
CA ARG A 80 36.77 25.21 7.73
C ARG A 80 35.57 25.85 8.43
N GLU A 81 34.62 26.37 7.66
CA GLU A 81 33.38 26.94 8.15
C GLU A 81 32.52 25.95 8.94
N TYR A 82 32.64 24.65 8.63
CA TYR A 82 31.97 23.57 9.35
C TYR A 82 32.69 23.23 10.66
N GLU A 83 34.05 23.17 10.61
CA GLU A 83 34.88 22.81 11.79
C GLU A 83 35.00 23.96 12.81
N ASP A 84 35.07 25.22 12.36
CA ASP A 84 35.25 26.41 13.17
C ASP A 84 33.94 27.05 13.66
N ALA A 85 32.77 26.47 13.26
CA ALA A 85 31.45 27.00 13.61
C ALA A 85 31.21 26.92 15.12
N GLU A 86 30.87 28.06 15.74
CA GLU A 86 30.57 28.17 17.18
C GLU A 86 29.13 27.77 17.50
N SER A 87 28.23 27.75 16.51
CA SER A 87 26.83 27.44 16.71
C SER A 87 26.31 26.40 15.71
N ARG A 88 25.33 25.56 16.15
CA ARG A 88 24.63 24.59 15.30
C ARG A 88 23.97 25.27 14.09
N GLN A 89 23.47 26.50 14.27
CA GLN A 89 22.79 27.24 13.19
C GLN A 89 23.75 27.63 12.08
N GLU A 90 24.98 28.01 12.40
CA GLU A 90 26.01 28.33 11.39
C GLU A 90 26.37 27.12 10.56
N VAL A 91 26.51 25.94 11.20
CA VAL A 91 26.74 24.68 10.48
C VAL A 91 25.60 24.37 9.52
N ILE A 92 24.35 24.48 9.97
CA ILE A 92 23.17 24.23 9.15
C ILE A 92 23.16 25.17 7.93
N LEU A 93 23.42 26.44 8.14
CA LEU A 93 23.43 27.45 7.08
C LEU A 93 24.57 27.22 6.07
N HIS A 94 25.74 26.79 6.54
CA HIS A 94 26.87 26.39 5.72
C HIS A 94 26.51 25.19 4.83
N ILE A 95 25.92 24.12 5.41
CA ILE A 95 25.52 22.93 4.65
C ILE A 95 24.49 23.32 3.57
N PHE A 96 23.48 24.14 3.89
CA PHE A 96 22.52 24.63 2.92
C PHE A 96 23.19 25.31 1.72
N ARG A 97 24.10 26.25 1.99
CA ARG A 97 24.83 26.98 0.96
C ARG A 97 25.66 26.05 0.08
N ARG A 98 26.28 25.04 0.66
CA ARG A 98 27.09 24.06 -0.06
C ARG A 98 26.28 23.08 -0.90
N LEU A 99 25.03 22.81 -0.51
CA LEU A 99 24.11 21.95 -1.24
C LEU A 99 23.35 22.69 -2.36
N GLU A 100 23.31 24.03 -2.33
CA GLU A 100 22.57 24.84 -3.30
C GLU A 100 22.93 24.54 -4.77
N PRO A 101 24.21 24.37 -5.19
CA PRO A 101 24.56 24.03 -6.57
C PRO A 101 24.04 22.67 -7.05
N TRP A 102 23.65 21.79 -6.11
CA TRP A 102 23.22 20.43 -6.37
C TRP A 102 21.71 20.25 -6.33
N THR A 103 20.95 21.32 -6.11
CA THR A 103 19.49 21.30 -5.89
C THR A 103 18.73 20.61 -7.03
N GLU A 104 19.20 20.79 -8.28
CA GLU A 104 18.58 20.16 -9.47
C GLU A 104 18.69 18.62 -9.49
N ARG A 105 19.60 18.03 -8.71
CA ARG A 105 19.80 16.57 -8.63
C ARG A 105 18.91 15.91 -7.58
N PHE A 106 18.25 16.69 -6.73
CA PHE A 106 17.41 16.19 -5.65
C PHE A 106 15.95 16.06 -6.10
N LEU A 107 15.23 15.11 -5.52
CA LEU A 107 13.81 14.89 -5.80
C LEU A 107 12.91 16.03 -5.29
N ARG A 108 13.31 16.70 -4.23
CA ARG A 108 12.62 17.84 -3.62
C ARG A 108 13.62 18.84 -3.05
N PRO A 109 13.17 20.05 -2.73
CA PRO A 109 14.01 21.02 -2.04
C PRO A 109 14.52 20.47 -0.71
N VAL A 110 15.75 20.81 -0.35
CA VAL A 110 16.38 20.43 0.92
C VAL A 110 15.70 21.20 2.05
N THR A 111 15.32 20.50 3.11
CA THR A 111 14.71 21.08 4.31
C THR A 111 15.72 21.17 5.45
N GLU A 112 15.39 21.97 6.47
CA GLU A 112 16.23 22.06 7.68
C GLU A 112 16.36 20.70 8.38
N GLU A 113 15.30 19.89 8.39
CA GLU A 113 15.32 18.54 8.95
C GLU A 113 16.31 17.63 8.22
N ASP A 114 16.42 17.74 6.90
CA ASP A 114 17.38 16.96 6.12
C ASP A 114 18.81 17.33 6.50
N VAL A 115 19.07 18.63 6.65
CA VAL A 115 20.41 19.14 7.03
C VAL A 115 20.77 18.72 8.45
N VAL A 116 19.80 18.77 9.38
CA VAL A 116 19.99 18.26 10.74
C VAL A 116 20.36 16.78 10.74
N ARG A 117 19.68 15.97 9.93
CA ARG A 117 19.99 14.54 9.76
C ARG A 117 21.38 14.30 9.17
N LEU A 118 21.82 15.16 8.24
CA LEU A 118 23.19 15.10 7.69
C LEU A 118 24.22 15.44 8.76
N PHE A 119 23.98 16.46 9.57
CA PHE A 119 24.84 16.85 10.67
C PHE A 119 24.99 15.74 11.73
N GLU A 120 23.95 14.96 11.96
CA GLU A 120 23.95 13.85 12.93
C GLU A 120 24.62 12.56 12.41
N ILE A 121 25.15 12.56 11.18
CA ILE A 121 25.84 11.41 10.61
C ILE A 121 27.14 11.16 11.40
N LYS A 122 27.26 9.96 11.94
CA LYS A 122 28.45 9.57 12.72
C LYS A 122 29.66 9.47 11.81
N MET A 123 30.80 9.97 12.27
CA MET A 123 32.08 9.91 11.56
C MET A 123 32.44 8.48 11.11
N GLY A 124 32.10 7.46 11.91
CA GLY A 124 32.32 6.05 11.53
C GLY A 124 31.51 5.61 10.29
N ARG A 125 30.38 6.26 9.97
CA ARG A 125 29.61 6.02 8.74
C ARG A 125 30.30 6.70 7.56
N ILE A 126 30.79 7.92 7.74
CA ILE A 126 31.55 8.67 6.73
C ILE A 126 32.81 7.92 6.31
N LEU A 127 33.55 7.38 7.28
CA LEU A 127 34.79 6.62 7.02
C LEU A 127 34.54 5.30 6.29
N LYS A 128 33.37 4.69 6.47
CA LYS A 128 32.97 3.44 5.80
C LYS A 128 32.24 3.69 4.49
N PHE A 129 32.05 4.95 4.11
CA PHE A 129 31.33 5.30 2.90
C PHE A 129 32.11 4.82 1.66
N ASN A 130 31.40 4.12 0.78
CA ASN A 130 31.89 3.71 -0.51
C ASN A 130 30.94 4.25 -1.60
N SER A 131 31.46 5.06 -2.49
CA SER A 131 30.71 5.69 -3.58
C SER A 131 29.99 4.64 -4.45
N HIS A 132 30.65 3.53 -4.76
CA HIS A 132 30.06 2.45 -5.57
C HIS A 132 28.83 1.85 -4.87
N THR A 133 28.93 1.56 -3.57
CA THR A 133 27.82 1.02 -2.79
C THR A 133 26.68 2.03 -2.66
N ALA A 134 26.99 3.33 -2.57
CA ALA A 134 25.97 4.38 -2.57
C ALA A 134 25.23 4.46 -3.91
N ASP A 135 25.94 4.33 -5.03
CA ASP A 135 25.34 4.28 -6.36
C ASP A 135 24.42 3.08 -6.54
N GLU A 136 24.82 1.91 -6.07
CA GLU A 136 24.01 0.70 -6.08
C GLU A 136 22.72 0.88 -5.25
N GLN A 137 22.83 1.50 -4.07
CA GLN A 137 21.66 1.79 -3.23
C GLN A 137 20.70 2.78 -3.88
N ILE A 138 21.21 3.86 -4.47
CA ILE A 138 20.43 4.85 -5.20
C ILE A 138 19.73 4.19 -6.39
N ALA A 139 20.44 3.34 -7.16
CA ALA A 139 19.85 2.59 -8.26
C ALA A 139 18.73 1.66 -7.79
N ALA A 140 18.94 0.93 -6.69
CA ALA A 140 17.93 0.06 -6.10
C ALA A 140 16.68 0.82 -5.63
N TYR A 141 16.83 2.03 -5.06
CA TYR A 141 15.69 2.87 -4.69
C TYR A 141 14.92 3.36 -5.92
N LYS A 142 15.62 3.74 -6.98
CA LYS A 142 14.98 4.14 -8.25
C LYS A 142 14.21 2.99 -8.88
N GLU A 143 14.75 1.78 -8.87
CA GLU A 143 14.08 0.58 -9.35
C GLU A 143 12.80 0.27 -8.53
N LYS A 144 12.90 0.32 -7.20
CA LYS A 144 11.74 0.16 -6.31
C LYS A 144 10.67 1.21 -6.56
N MET A 145 11.06 2.46 -6.75
CA MET A 145 10.14 3.55 -7.06
C MET A 145 9.38 3.28 -8.36
N ALA A 146 10.09 2.88 -9.43
CA ALA A 146 9.50 2.55 -10.72
C ALA A 146 8.55 1.33 -10.63
N ASP A 147 8.91 0.31 -9.85
CA ASP A 147 8.05 -0.86 -9.60
C ASP A 147 6.75 -0.46 -8.91
N ILE A 148 6.82 0.37 -7.84
CA ILE A 148 5.63 0.84 -7.12
C ILE A 148 4.76 1.72 -8.02
N GLU A 149 5.35 2.61 -8.81
CA GLU A 149 4.62 3.46 -9.76
C GLU A 149 3.92 2.61 -10.85
N SER A 150 4.57 1.56 -11.34
CA SER A 150 3.97 0.58 -12.25
C SER A 150 2.77 -0.15 -11.61
N LYS A 151 2.91 -0.55 -10.34
CA LYS A 151 1.81 -1.18 -9.57
C LYS A 151 0.64 -0.23 -9.38
N LEU A 152 0.90 1.04 -9.06
CA LEU A 152 -0.15 2.07 -8.95
C LEU A 152 -0.87 2.31 -10.28
N ALA A 153 -0.16 2.29 -11.41
CA ALA A 153 -0.76 2.39 -12.74
C ALA A 153 -1.67 1.19 -13.06
N ASN A 154 -1.32 0.00 -12.56
CA ASN A 154 -2.03 -1.25 -12.82
C ASN A 154 -2.82 -1.77 -11.60
N LEU A 155 -3.36 -0.88 -10.78
CA LEU A 155 -3.98 -1.18 -9.49
C LEU A 155 -5.05 -2.27 -9.55
N THR A 156 -5.84 -2.34 -10.64
CA THR A 156 -6.87 -3.37 -10.81
C THR A 156 -6.24 -4.75 -10.90
N GLN A 157 -5.17 -4.91 -11.68
CA GLN A 157 -4.46 -6.18 -11.81
C GLN A 157 -3.84 -6.61 -10.48
N ILE A 158 -3.21 -5.69 -9.76
CA ILE A 158 -2.63 -5.95 -8.42
C ILE A 158 -3.72 -6.41 -7.44
N THR A 159 -4.90 -5.78 -7.48
CA THR A 159 -6.03 -6.21 -6.64
C THR A 159 -6.48 -7.64 -6.98
N ILE A 160 -6.54 -8.00 -8.27
CA ILE A 160 -6.88 -9.37 -8.71
C ILE A 160 -5.83 -10.37 -8.19
N GLU A 161 -4.55 -10.07 -8.35
CA GLU A 161 -3.44 -10.92 -7.89
C GLU A 161 -3.47 -11.10 -6.37
N TRP A 162 -3.82 -10.06 -5.63
CA TRP A 162 -4.00 -10.14 -4.17
C TRP A 162 -5.10 -11.15 -3.82
N TYR A 163 -6.28 -11.08 -4.46
CA TYR A 163 -7.34 -12.05 -4.24
C TYR A 163 -6.96 -13.46 -4.68
N GLN A 164 -6.22 -13.61 -5.78
CA GLN A 164 -5.70 -14.91 -6.22
C GLN A 164 -4.73 -15.51 -5.18
N SER A 165 -3.87 -14.69 -4.59
CA SER A 165 -2.96 -15.11 -3.52
C SER A 165 -3.72 -15.58 -2.27
N LEU A 166 -4.77 -14.86 -1.87
CA LEU A 166 -5.66 -15.27 -0.79
C LEU A 166 -6.35 -16.62 -1.08
N ARG A 167 -6.87 -16.77 -2.31
CA ARG A 167 -7.49 -18.03 -2.73
C ARG A 167 -6.49 -19.19 -2.68
N LYS A 168 -5.26 -18.99 -3.13
CA LYS A 168 -4.20 -20.01 -3.08
C LYS A 168 -3.85 -20.36 -1.64
N LYS A 169 -3.80 -19.38 -0.74
CA LYS A 169 -3.39 -19.58 0.66
C LYS A 169 -4.49 -20.26 1.51
N TYR A 170 -5.74 -19.84 1.31
CA TYR A 170 -6.84 -20.21 2.19
C TYR A 170 -7.94 -21.06 1.52
N GLY A 171 -8.01 -21.08 0.18
CA GLY A 171 -9.11 -21.72 -0.55
C GLY A 171 -9.28 -23.20 -0.27
N ALA A 172 -8.19 -23.92 -0.01
CA ALA A 172 -8.25 -25.35 0.35
C ALA A 172 -8.87 -25.60 1.73
N ALA A 173 -8.72 -24.65 2.67
CA ALA A 173 -9.29 -24.75 4.03
C ALA A 173 -10.80 -24.43 4.06
N TYR A 174 -11.31 -23.76 3.03
CA TYR A 174 -12.72 -23.34 2.93
C TYR A 174 -13.34 -23.79 1.61
N PRO A 175 -13.47 -25.11 1.37
CA PRO A 175 -14.09 -25.62 0.14
C PRO A 175 -15.59 -25.28 0.12
N ARG A 176 -16.10 -24.98 -1.05
CA ARG A 176 -17.53 -24.72 -1.22
C ARG A 176 -18.29 -26.04 -1.15
N HIS A 177 -19.12 -26.20 -0.13
CA HIS A 177 -20.01 -27.36 0.02
C HIS A 177 -21.45 -27.10 -0.48
N THR A 178 -21.84 -25.84 -0.63
CA THR A 178 -23.18 -25.45 -1.03
C THR A 178 -23.40 -25.67 -2.53
N VAL A 179 -24.42 -26.44 -2.86
CA VAL A 179 -24.91 -26.60 -4.23
C VAL A 179 -26.11 -25.68 -4.42
N THR A 180 -26.01 -24.77 -5.40
CA THR A 180 -27.16 -23.93 -5.75
C THR A 180 -28.07 -24.68 -6.72
N VAL A 181 -29.33 -24.81 -6.37
CA VAL A 181 -30.36 -25.43 -7.19
C VAL A 181 -31.39 -24.37 -7.59
N SER A 182 -31.80 -24.33 -8.86
CA SER A 182 -32.85 -23.43 -9.30
C SER A 182 -34.19 -24.22 -9.32
N TYR A 183 -35.05 -23.89 -8.39
CA TYR A 183 -36.40 -24.53 -8.29
C TYR A 183 -37.43 -23.75 -9.12
N THR A 184 -37.33 -23.82 -10.42
CA THR A 184 -38.35 -23.20 -11.28
C THR A 184 -39.69 -23.92 -11.26
N HIS A 185 -39.72 -25.21 -10.86
CA HIS A 185 -40.93 -26.04 -10.86
C HIS A 185 -41.76 -25.95 -9.56
N LEU A 186 -41.15 -25.72 -8.39
CA LEU A 186 -41.90 -25.71 -7.10
C LEU A 186 -42.74 -24.44 -6.91
N ARG A 187 -42.29 -23.27 -7.41
CA ARG A 187 -43.10 -22.04 -7.37
C ARG A 187 -44.41 -22.11 -8.15
N ALA A 188 -44.53 -22.97 -9.14
CA ALA A 188 -45.76 -23.13 -9.87
C ALA A 188 -46.87 -23.88 -9.07
N HIS A 189 -46.48 -24.62 -8.02
CA HIS A 189 -47.43 -25.33 -7.15
C HIS A 189 -47.92 -24.48 -5.97
N GLU A 190 -47.14 -23.50 -5.50
CA GLU A 190 -47.57 -22.60 -4.41
C GLU A 190 -48.71 -21.67 -4.84
N THR A 191 -48.82 -21.31 -6.13
CA THR A 191 -49.88 -20.44 -6.62
C THR A 191 -51.23 -21.17 -6.84
N SER A 192 -51.27 -22.49 -6.79
CA SER A 192 -52.51 -23.25 -6.96
C SER A 192 -53.19 -23.67 -5.64
N LEU A 193 -52.59 -23.38 -4.50
CA LEU A 193 -53.14 -23.67 -3.17
C LEU A 193 -53.81 -22.46 -2.50
N HIS A 194 -53.92 -21.32 -3.17
CA HIS A 194 -54.58 -20.11 -2.72
C HIS A 194 -55.79 -19.72 -3.54
N LEU A 195 -56.53 -20.70 -4.11
CA LEU A 195 -57.86 -20.53 -4.69
C LEU A 195 -58.91 -21.29 -3.88
#